data_1d38397d3d4e0bf210047d4e7f450ff1
#
_entry.id   1d38397d3d4e0bf210047d4e7f450ff1
#
_cell.length_a   1.000
_cell.length_b   1.000
_cell.length_c   1.000
_cell.angle_alpha   90.00
_cell.angle_beta   90.00
_cell.angle_gamma   90.00
#
_symmetry.space_group_name_H-M   'P 1'
#
loop_
_entity.id
_entity.type
_entity.pdbx_description
1 polymer ?
#
loop_
_entity_poly.entity_id
_entity_poly.type
_entity_poly.pdbx_seq_one_letter_code
_entity_poly.pdbx_strand_id
1 'polypeptide(L)'
;WDREDFATVGRYSNTVSGMFYPYLDTQDTGTVTGVKWISVTNPSAKSAMAIAATDTVEASALHFTVDDLDQAQHPYELTKLDSTILTVNYRSQGTGNKSCGQDTLSAYLLSNNKAYTYEYTMVPYTTNDSDPMDVTRAYRTVASVSEDDIIQSAAKELSDKIDGILVTGSDTKELRKMLVSYNALTEKGKAIVGEIRYRKLQEAI
;
A
#
# COMPACT_ATOMS: atom_id res chain seq x y z
N TRP A 1 7.17 2.95 -16.66
CA TRP A 1 7.74 1.90 -15.86
C TRP A 1 6.67 0.95 -15.37
N ASP A 2 7.09 -0.17 -14.98
CA ASP A 2 6.23 -1.30 -14.92
C ASP A 2 5.70 -1.55 -13.53
N ARG A 3 4.42 -1.64 -13.39
CA ARG A 3 3.74 -1.73 -12.12
C ARG A 3 3.67 -3.13 -11.60
N GLU A 4 3.77 -4.11 -12.46
CA GLU A 4 3.64 -5.51 -12.11
C GLU A 4 4.77 -5.96 -11.20
N ASP A 5 5.98 -5.50 -11.48
CA ASP A 5 7.15 -5.78 -10.64
C ASP A 5 7.06 -5.13 -9.26
N PHE A 6 6.29 -4.05 -9.13
CA PHE A 6 6.10 -3.30 -7.89
C PHE A 6 4.79 -3.63 -7.15
N ALA A 7 4.00 -4.56 -7.67
CA ALA A 7 2.80 -5.03 -6.98
C ALA A 7 3.10 -5.86 -5.73
N THR A 8 4.34 -6.33 -5.57
CA THR A 8 4.74 -7.12 -4.41
C THR A 8 5.06 -6.22 -3.22
N VAL A 9 4.40 -6.47 -2.10
CA VAL A 9 4.75 -5.79 -0.85
C VAL A 9 6.11 -6.26 -0.39
N GLY A 10 7.01 -5.31 -0.15
CA GLY A 10 8.38 -5.61 0.22
C GLY A 10 9.16 -4.39 0.68
N ARG A 11 10.42 -4.62 1.01
CA ARG A 11 11.39 -3.56 1.29
C ARG A 11 12.30 -3.42 0.09
N TYR A 12 12.34 -2.21 -0.43
CA TYR A 12 13.15 -1.85 -1.60
C TYR A 12 14.19 -0.81 -1.20
N SER A 13 15.31 -0.79 -1.89
CA SER A 13 16.31 0.28 -1.73
C SER A 13 16.84 0.69 -3.10
N ASN A 14 17.13 1.98 -3.21
CA ASN A 14 17.72 2.57 -4.40
C ASN A 14 18.58 3.76 -4.00
N THR A 15 19.37 4.29 -4.90
CA THR A 15 19.99 5.60 -4.72
C THR A 15 19.09 6.70 -5.22
N VAL A 16 19.25 7.92 -4.72
CA VAL A 16 18.50 9.10 -5.21
C VAL A 16 18.71 9.28 -6.71
N SER A 17 19.96 9.13 -7.20
CA SER A 17 20.24 9.17 -8.63
C SER A 17 19.62 8.01 -9.41
N GLY A 18 19.46 6.84 -8.79
CA GLY A 18 18.85 5.66 -9.42
C GLY A 18 17.32 5.74 -9.51
N MET A 19 16.69 6.66 -8.78
CA MET A 19 15.25 6.90 -8.91
C MET A 19 14.89 7.75 -10.14
N PHE A 20 15.85 8.53 -10.64
CA PHE A 20 15.65 9.32 -11.84
C PHE A 20 15.73 8.45 -13.09
N TYR A 21 14.69 8.49 -13.91
CA TYR A 21 14.68 7.85 -15.23
C TYR A 21 14.69 8.93 -16.33
N PRO A 22 15.73 9.00 -17.16
CA PRO A 22 15.85 10.03 -18.20
C PRO A 22 14.95 9.71 -19.39
N TYR A 23 13.80 10.35 -19.46
CA TYR A 23 12.97 10.34 -20.66
C TYR A 23 13.51 11.34 -21.69
N LEU A 24 13.15 11.14 -22.95
CA LEU A 24 13.55 12.06 -24.04
C LEU A 24 13.02 13.47 -23.80
N ASP A 25 11.77 13.56 -23.38
CA ASP A 25 11.13 14.79 -22.90
C ASP A 25 11.07 14.68 -21.37
N THR A 26 11.58 15.68 -20.68
CA THR A 26 11.73 15.66 -19.23
C THR A 26 10.37 15.70 -18.56
N GLN A 27 10.17 14.85 -17.58
CA GLN A 27 8.92 14.72 -16.84
C GLN A 27 9.15 14.17 -15.43
N ASP A 28 8.13 14.27 -14.58
CA ASP A 28 8.18 13.65 -13.26
C ASP A 28 8.42 12.12 -13.37
N THR A 29 9.28 11.62 -12.52
CA THR A 29 9.75 10.24 -12.55
C THR A 29 10.17 9.76 -11.16
N GLY A 30 10.37 8.47 -11.00
CA GLY A 30 10.87 7.87 -9.77
C GLY A 30 9.84 7.78 -8.64
N THR A 31 8.59 8.17 -8.87
CA THR A 31 7.53 8.05 -7.86
C THR A 31 7.15 6.59 -7.64
N VAL A 32 7.21 6.14 -6.40
CA VAL A 32 6.74 4.83 -5.94
C VAL A 32 5.42 4.98 -5.20
N THR A 33 4.52 4.03 -5.37
CA THR A 33 3.15 4.07 -4.85
C THR A 33 2.95 3.08 -3.72
N GLY A 34 1.90 3.28 -2.90
CA GLY A 34 1.57 2.37 -1.80
C GLY A 34 2.63 2.34 -0.70
N VAL A 35 3.36 3.44 -0.52
CA VAL A 35 4.49 3.55 0.41
C VAL A 35 3.97 3.66 1.83
N LYS A 36 4.33 2.70 2.68
CA LYS A 36 4.09 2.75 4.13
C LYS A 36 5.15 3.56 4.86
N TRP A 37 6.36 3.53 4.36
CA TRP A 37 7.48 4.34 4.84
C TRP A 37 8.56 4.48 3.76
N ILE A 38 9.25 5.59 3.78
CA ILE A 38 10.46 5.83 2.99
C ILE A 38 11.51 6.48 3.88
N SER A 39 12.77 6.17 3.63
CA SER A 39 13.88 6.82 4.32
C SER A 39 14.95 7.27 3.33
N VAL A 40 15.38 8.51 3.49
CA VAL A 40 16.53 9.07 2.78
C VAL A 40 17.69 9.20 3.74
N THR A 41 18.83 8.64 3.38
CA THR A 41 20.02 8.57 4.23
C THR A 41 21.18 9.33 3.63
N ASN A 42 21.94 10.01 4.49
CA ASN A 42 23.25 10.54 4.15
C ASN A 42 24.32 9.66 4.84
N PRO A 43 24.99 8.76 4.11
CA PRO A 43 25.95 7.84 4.69
C PRO A 43 27.16 8.54 5.29
N SER A 44 27.60 9.67 4.71
CA SER A 44 28.75 10.43 5.17
C SER A 44 28.49 11.12 6.51
N ALA A 45 27.28 11.68 6.68
CA ALA A 45 26.87 12.33 7.92
C ALA A 45 26.23 11.37 8.92
N LYS A 46 26.06 10.10 8.56
CA LYS A 46 25.35 9.08 9.36
C LYS A 46 23.95 9.55 9.83
N SER A 47 23.35 10.42 9.06
CA SER A 47 22.04 11.00 9.34
C SER A 47 21.02 10.53 8.31
N ALA A 48 19.77 10.48 8.74
CA ALA A 48 18.67 10.09 7.90
C ALA A 48 17.37 10.78 8.30
N MET A 49 16.46 10.85 7.34
CA MET A 49 15.10 11.29 7.53
C MET A 49 14.17 10.18 7.04
N ALA A 50 13.32 9.67 7.92
CA ALA A 50 12.28 8.76 7.56
C ALA A 50 10.91 9.47 7.51
N ILE A 51 10.09 9.05 6.57
CA ILE A 51 8.66 9.38 6.49
C ILE A 51 7.90 8.12 6.85
N ALA A 52 7.06 8.20 7.86
CA ALA A 52 6.13 7.14 8.26
C ALA A 52 4.71 7.57 7.88
N ALA A 53 4.12 6.90 6.91
CA ALA A 53 2.75 7.20 6.49
C ALA A 53 1.75 6.58 7.45
N THR A 54 0.69 7.31 7.80
CA THR A 54 -0.42 6.78 8.61
C THR A 54 -1.14 5.67 7.87
N ASP A 55 -1.44 5.87 6.59
CA ASP A 55 -1.93 4.81 5.70
C ASP A 55 -0.88 4.51 4.62
N THR A 56 -1.04 5.03 3.43
CA THR A 56 -0.08 4.97 2.33
C THR A 56 0.06 6.32 1.66
N VAL A 57 1.26 6.57 1.17
CA VAL A 57 1.56 7.76 0.36
C VAL A 57 2.24 7.32 -0.94
N GLU A 58 2.39 8.26 -1.84
CA GLU A 58 3.32 8.14 -2.96
C GLU A 58 4.54 8.99 -2.67
N ALA A 59 5.72 8.51 -3.03
CA ALA A 59 6.94 9.24 -2.72
C ALA A 59 8.00 9.07 -3.80
N SER A 60 8.79 10.14 -3.99
CA SER A 60 10.00 10.11 -4.80
C SER A 60 11.13 10.87 -4.10
N ALA A 61 12.36 10.55 -4.44
CA ALA A 61 13.55 11.26 -3.97
C ALA A 61 14.47 11.51 -5.16
N LEU A 62 14.60 12.77 -5.56
CA LEU A 62 15.33 13.18 -6.75
C LEU A 62 16.35 14.27 -6.44
N HIS A 63 17.27 14.53 -7.36
CA HIS A 63 18.18 15.68 -7.32
C HIS A 63 17.67 16.87 -8.15
N PHE A 64 16.40 16.88 -8.48
CA PHE A 64 15.75 17.91 -9.30
C PHE A 64 14.44 18.31 -8.63
N THR A 65 14.06 19.55 -8.76
CA THR A 65 12.73 20.02 -8.38
C THR A 65 11.71 19.62 -9.45
N VAL A 66 10.43 19.68 -9.11
CA VAL A 66 9.33 19.49 -10.09
C VAL A 66 9.41 20.55 -11.18
N ASP A 67 9.72 21.81 -10.80
CA ASP A 67 9.85 22.91 -11.75
C ASP A 67 11.02 22.70 -12.71
N ASP A 68 12.17 22.17 -12.25
CA ASP A 68 13.29 21.84 -13.12
C ASP A 68 12.89 20.79 -14.17
N LEU A 69 12.14 19.78 -13.72
CA LEU A 69 11.67 18.70 -14.60
C LEU A 69 10.63 19.17 -15.62
N ASP A 70 9.77 20.11 -15.22
CA ASP A 70 8.71 20.67 -16.09
C ASP A 70 9.26 21.66 -17.12
N GLN A 71 10.31 22.40 -16.78
CA GLN A 71 10.89 23.41 -17.66
C GLN A 71 11.90 22.85 -18.67
N ALA A 72 12.63 21.80 -18.30
CA ALA A 72 13.62 21.20 -19.16
C ALA A 72 12.96 20.34 -20.27
N GLN A 73 13.30 20.63 -21.51
CA GLN A 73 12.80 19.84 -22.64
C GLN A 73 13.61 18.55 -22.84
N HIS A 74 14.86 18.54 -22.37
CA HIS A 74 15.76 17.40 -22.52
C HIS A 74 16.56 17.14 -21.23
N PRO A 75 16.90 15.89 -20.90
CA PRO A 75 17.65 15.56 -19.69
C PRO A 75 18.99 16.25 -19.52
N TYR A 76 19.65 16.63 -20.62
CA TYR A 76 20.94 17.35 -20.57
C TYR A 76 20.82 18.81 -20.11
N GLU A 77 19.61 19.36 -20.08
CA GLU A 77 19.32 20.71 -19.58
C GLU A 77 19.20 20.74 -18.05
N LEU A 78 18.98 19.57 -17.45
CA LEU A 78 18.84 19.46 -16.01
C LEU A 78 20.15 19.67 -15.28
N THR A 79 20.14 20.52 -14.27
CA THR A 79 21.27 20.71 -13.36
C THR A 79 21.00 19.97 -12.06
N LYS A 80 21.84 18.96 -11.78
CA LYS A 80 21.72 18.15 -10.57
C LYS A 80 22.01 18.97 -9.33
N LEU A 81 21.07 18.98 -8.38
CA LEU A 81 21.24 19.59 -7.06
C LEU A 81 22.10 18.72 -6.15
N ASP A 82 22.86 19.36 -5.27
CA ASP A 82 23.59 18.67 -4.21
C ASP A 82 22.64 18.14 -3.10
N SER A 83 21.47 18.73 -3.00
CA SER A 83 20.42 18.31 -2.09
C SER A 83 19.50 17.23 -2.71
N THR A 84 18.77 16.55 -1.84
CA THR A 84 17.72 15.63 -2.24
C THR A 84 16.37 16.29 -2.07
N ILE A 85 15.57 16.33 -3.12
CA ILE A 85 14.17 16.72 -3.08
C ILE A 85 13.35 15.48 -2.79
N LEU A 86 12.77 15.42 -1.59
CA LEU A 86 11.86 14.35 -1.18
C LEU A 86 10.43 14.80 -1.37
N THR A 87 9.74 14.18 -2.31
CA THR A 87 8.33 14.44 -2.59
C THR A 87 7.46 13.39 -1.90
N VAL A 88 6.42 13.85 -1.21
CA VAL A 88 5.45 12.97 -0.52
C VAL A 88 4.05 13.41 -0.91
N ASN A 89 3.35 12.59 -1.66
CA ASN A 89 2.03 12.88 -2.21
C ASN A 89 0.95 11.97 -1.64
N TYR A 90 -0.28 12.43 -1.63
CA TYR A 90 -1.42 11.58 -1.34
C TYR A 90 -1.57 10.49 -2.39
N ARG A 91 -1.75 10.89 -3.63
CA ARG A 91 -1.92 10.03 -4.80
C ARG A 91 -1.79 10.85 -6.08
N SER A 92 -1.22 10.24 -7.10
CA SER A 92 -1.19 10.80 -8.45
C SER A 92 -2.32 10.20 -9.29
N GLN A 93 -2.89 11.01 -10.15
CA GLN A 93 -3.84 10.53 -11.14
C GLN A 93 -3.07 9.98 -12.33
N GLY A 94 -3.35 8.73 -12.71
CA GLY A 94 -2.79 8.14 -13.91
C GLY A 94 -3.30 8.83 -15.17
N THR A 95 -2.46 8.90 -16.20
CA THR A 95 -2.83 9.45 -17.51
C THR A 95 -3.68 8.47 -18.32
N GLY A 96 -3.67 7.18 -17.96
CA GLY A 96 -4.36 6.13 -18.70
C GLY A 96 -3.89 6.06 -20.15
N ASN A 97 -4.81 5.86 -21.08
CA ASN A 97 -4.53 5.80 -22.51
C ASN A 97 -4.73 7.15 -23.24
N LYS A 98 -4.95 8.25 -22.52
CA LYS A 98 -5.33 9.53 -23.09
C LYS A 98 -4.30 10.11 -24.07
N SER A 99 -3.04 9.78 -23.90
CA SER A 99 -1.98 10.20 -24.83
C SER A 99 -2.12 9.61 -26.23
N CYS A 100 -2.77 8.46 -26.36
CA CYS A 100 -2.90 7.69 -27.62
C CYS A 100 -4.25 6.97 -27.76
N GLY A 101 -5.25 7.30 -26.95
CA GLY A 101 -6.51 6.60 -26.96
C GLY A 101 -7.56 7.19 -26.04
N GLN A 102 -8.34 6.34 -25.40
CA GLN A 102 -9.43 6.73 -24.52
C GLN A 102 -8.94 7.40 -23.24
N ASP A 103 -9.77 8.24 -22.65
CA ASP A 103 -9.53 8.81 -21.33
C ASP A 103 -9.40 7.75 -20.24
N THR A 104 -8.77 8.14 -19.14
CA THR A 104 -8.69 7.32 -17.94
C THR A 104 -10.09 6.97 -17.45
N LEU A 105 -10.31 5.70 -17.11
CA LEU A 105 -11.59 5.25 -16.56
C LEU A 105 -11.93 6.03 -15.29
N SER A 106 -13.19 6.38 -15.11
CA SER A 106 -13.69 7.20 -14.00
C SER A 106 -13.32 6.67 -12.61
N ALA A 107 -13.17 5.35 -12.47
CA ALA A 107 -12.73 4.70 -11.23
C ALA A 107 -11.31 5.08 -10.79
N TYR A 108 -10.46 5.54 -11.72
CA TYR A 108 -9.07 5.92 -11.47
C TYR A 108 -8.83 7.44 -11.51
N LEU A 109 -9.88 8.22 -11.69
CA LEU A 109 -9.80 9.68 -11.63
C LEU A 109 -9.82 10.16 -10.18
N LEU A 110 -9.03 11.19 -9.91
CA LEU A 110 -9.15 11.96 -8.69
C LEU A 110 -10.26 12.99 -8.85
N SER A 111 -11.29 12.92 -8.00
CA SER A 111 -12.39 13.86 -8.03
C SER A 111 -11.94 15.23 -7.56
N ASN A 112 -12.27 16.29 -8.28
CA ASN A 112 -12.07 17.67 -7.85
C ASN A 112 -13.17 18.20 -6.93
N ASN A 113 -14.18 17.36 -6.62
CA ASN A 113 -15.35 17.74 -5.82
C ASN A 113 -15.27 17.27 -4.37
N LYS A 114 -14.14 16.75 -3.93
CA LYS A 114 -13.96 16.31 -2.55
C LYS A 114 -12.59 16.70 -2.00
N ALA A 115 -12.52 16.88 -0.69
CA ALA A 115 -11.25 17.02 0.01
C ALA A 115 -10.53 15.66 0.15
N TYR A 116 -9.22 15.70 0.08
CA TYR A 116 -8.35 14.57 0.37
C TYR A 116 -7.49 14.94 1.57
N THR A 117 -7.36 14.03 2.51
CA THR A 117 -6.50 14.20 3.67
C THR A 117 -5.56 13.01 3.75
N TYR A 118 -4.30 13.28 4.01
CA TYR A 118 -3.31 12.26 4.29
C TYR A 118 -2.36 12.78 5.36
N GLU A 119 -1.79 11.85 6.10
CA GLU A 119 -0.90 12.15 7.22
C GLU A 119 0.35 11.31 7.14
N TYR A 120 1.45 11.93 7.50
CA TYR A 120 2.72 11.25 7.71
C TYR A 120 3.52 11.92 8.82
N THR A 121 4.40 11.17 9.43
CA THR A 121 5.33 11.68 10.44
C THR A 121 6.74 11.70 9.87
N MET A 122 7.42 12.83 10.01
CA MET A 122 8.85 12.96 9.68
C MET A 122 9.69 12.60 10.90
N VAL A 123 10.56 11.61 10.77
CA VAL A 123 11.37 11.08 11.85
C VAL A 123 12.86 11.21 11.50
N PRO A 124 13.57 12.22 12.03
CA PRO A 124 15.01 12.27 11.89
C PRO A 124 15.67 11.20 12.76
N TYR A 125 16.70 10.53 12.26
CA TYR A 125 17.41 9.50 13.00
C TYR A 125 18.88 9.36 12.55
N THR A 126 19.67 8.62 13.33
CA THR A 126 21.04 8.26 12.95
C THR A 126 21.09 6.83 12.43
N THR A 127 21.90 6.62 11.40
CA THR A 127 21.97 5.30 10.72
C THR A 127 22.86 4.28 11.44
N ASN A 128 23.53 4.68 12.54
CA ASN A 128 24.46 3.79 13.22
C ASN A 128 23.79 2.61 13.92
N ASP A 129 22.63 2.86 14.55
CA ASP A 129 22.02 1.93 15.49
C ASP A 129 20.52 1.69 15.20
N SER A 130 20.00 2.21 14.07
CA SER A 130 18.56 2.19 13.82
C SER A 130 18.24 1.76 12.40
N ASP A 131 17.40 0.74 12.28
CA ASP A 131 16.78 0.37 11.02
C ASP A 131 15.58 1.29 10.73
N PRO A 132 15.44 1.84 9.51
CA PRO A 132 14.33 2.72 9.18
C PRO A 132 12.96 2.08 9.37
N MET A 133 12.84 0.77 9.22
CA MET A 133 11.59 0.07 9.46
C MET A 133 11.21 0.10 10.95
N ASP A 134 12.18 -0.03 11.85
CA ASP A 134 11.93 0.02 13.29
C ASP A 134 11.66 1.44 13.76
N VAL A 135 12.40 2.42 13.25
CA VAL A 135 12.19 3.85 13.53
C VAL A 135 10.78 4.30 13.15
N THR A 136 10.28 3.83 12.01
CA THR A 136 8.96 4.24 11.51
C THR A 136 7.80 3.44 12.12
N ARG A 137 8.07 2.30 12.74
CA ARG A 137 7.03 1.37 13.24
C ARG A 137 6.07 2.03 14.25
N ALA A 138 6.60 2.86 15.14
CA ALA A 138 5.81 3.54 16.17
C ALA A 138 4.80 4.58 15.60
N TYR A 139 5.06 5.08 14.40
CA TYR A 139 4.31 6.15 13.76
C TYR A 139 3.40 5.66 12.64
N ARG A 140 3.61 4.44 12.19
CA ARG A 140 2.70 3.82 11.24
C ARG A 140 1.48 3.34 11.99
N THR A 141 0.33 3.83 11.62
CA THR A 141 -0.88 3.18 12.07
C THR A 141 -0.82 1.74 11.54
N VAL A 142 -0.60 0.81 12.43
CA VAL A 142 -1.21 -0.49 12.22
C VAL A 142 -2.68 -0.11 12.12
N ALA A 143 -3.28 -0.23 10.94
CA ALA A 143 -4.71 -0.11 10.82
C ALA A 143 -5.23 -0.93 11.98
N SER A 144 -5.83 -0.28 12.95
CA SER A 144 -6.46 -0.98 14.05
C SER A 144 -7.55 -1.75 13.35
N VAL A 145 -7.25 -3.02 13.07
CA VAL A 145 -8.26 -3.93 12.58
C VAL A 145 -9.30 -3.85 13.66
N SER A 146 -10.38 -3.14 13.39
CA SER A 146 -11.41 -2.93 14.39
C SER A 146 -11.87 -4.31 14.82
N GLU A 147 -12.28 -4.47 16.06
CA GLU A 147 -12.84 -5.75 16.51
C GLU A 147 -13.92 -6.22 15.53
N ASP A 148 -14.66 -5.27 14.96
CA ASP A 148 -15.66 -5.51 13.92
C ASP A 148 -15.07 -6.05 12.61
N ASP A 149 -13.94 -5.54 12.15
CA ASP A 149 -13.27 -6.02 10.93
C ASP A 149 -12.70 -7.43 11.13
N ILE A 150 -12.18 -7.73 12.33
CA ILE A 150 -11.72 -9.09 12.69
C ILE A 150 -12.91 -10.05 12.65
N ILE A 151 -14.03 -9.67 13.28
CA ILE A 151 -15.25 -10.48 13.31
C ILE A 151 -15.80 -10.69 11.90
N GLN A 152 -15.87 -9.64 11.08
CA GLN A 152 -16.34 -9.73 9.70
C GLN A 152 -15.43 -10.61 8.83
N SER A 153 -14.12 -10.45 8.96
CA SER A 153 -13.14 -11.23 8.20
C SER A 153 -13.21 -12.72 8.57
N ALA A 154 -13.23 -13.04 9.87
CA ALA A 154 -13.34 -14.42 10.35
C ALA A 154 -14.66 -15.06 9.95
N ALA A 155 -15.77 -14.34 10.06
CA ALA A 155 -17.09 -14.83 9.68
C ALA A 155 -17.21 -15.04 8.16
N LYS A 156 -16.63 -14.15 7.35
CA LYS A 156 -16.59 -14.27 5.90
C LYS A 156 -15.76 -15.49 5.47
N GLU A 157 -14.56 -15.63 6.00
CA GLU A 157 -13.69 -16.79 5.71
C GLU A 157 -14.39 -18.11 6.01
N LEU A 158 -15.07 -18.18 7.15
CA LEU A 158 -15.84 -19.37 7.52
C LEU A 158 -17.04 -19.58 6.59
N SER A 159 -17.73 -18.50 6.19
CA SER A 159 -18.85 -18.57 5.25
C SER A 159 -18.40 -19.14 3.90
N ASP A 160 -17.30 -18.65 3.36
CA ASP A 160 -16.73 -19.11 2.09
C ASP A 160 -16.34 -20.60 2.16
N LYS A 161 -15.77 -21.04 3.28
CA LYS A 161 -15.47 -22.47 3.52
C LYS A 161 -16.74 -23.33 3.58
N ILE A 162 -17.78 -22.87 4.26
CA ILE A 162 -19.07 -23.59 4.37
C ILE A 162 -19.78 -23.63 3.01
N ASP A 163 -19.73 -22.56 2.24
CA ASP A 163 -20.31 -22.52 0.89
C ASP A 163 -19.63 -23.52 -0.05
N GLY A 164 -18.33 -23.72 0.12
CA GLY A 164 -17.55 -24.72 -0.61
C GLY A 164 -17.77 -26.19 -0.19
N ILE A 165 -18.55 -26.48 0.87
CA ILE A 165 -18.86 -27.86 1.26
C ILE A 165 -19.71 -28.54 0.19
N LEU A 166 -19.16 -29.61 -0.39
CA LEU A 166 -19.92 -30.54 -1.23
C LEU A 166 -20.66 -31.52 -0.30
N VAL A 167 -21.97 -31.71 -0.55
CA VAL A 167 -22.85 -32.52 0.30
C VAL A 167 -22.42 -34.01 0.37
N THR A 168 -21.55 -34.43 -0.54
CA THR A 168 -20.99 -35.78 -0.56
C THR A 168 -19.47 -35.72 -0.71
N GLY A 169 -18.75 -36.19 0.31
CA GLY A 169 -17.29 -36.38 0.24
C GLY A 169 -16.41 -35.39 0.97
N SER A 170 -16.98 -34.53 1.79
CA SER A 170 -16.18 -33.63 2.64
C SER A 170 -15.57 -34.38 3.82
N ASP A 171 -14.29 -34.11 4.15
CA ASP A 171 -13.61 -34.74 5.28
C ASP A 171 -14.27 -34.33 6.62
N THR A 172 -14.79 -35.30 7.35
CA THR A 172 -15.44 -35.11 8.65
C THR A 172 -14.54 -34.35 9.64
N LYS A 173 -13.22 -34.46 9.52
CA LYS A 173 -12.27 -33.76 10.38
C LYS A 173 -12.27 -32.25 10.08
N GLU A 174 -12.32 -31.86 8.81
CA GLU A 174 -12.42 -30.46 8.40
C GLU A 174 -13.78 -29.87 8.78
N LEU A 175 -14.87 -30.61 8.61
CA LEU A 175 -16.20 -30.16 8.99
C LEU A 175 -16.28 -29.88 10.51
N ARG A 176 -15.69 -30.73 11.33
CA ARG A 176 -15.61 -30.51 12.78
C ARG A 176 -14.77 -29.29 13.15
N LYS A 177 -13.67 -29.02 12.44
CA LYS A 177 -12.90 -27.80 12.64
C LYS A 177 -13.72 -26.54 12.31
N MET A 178 -14.49 -26.56 11.23
CA MET A 178 -15.39 -25.46 10.89
C MET A 178 -16.46 -25.24 11.96
N LEU A 179 -17.01 -26.31 12.54
CA LEU A 179 -17.97 -26.19 13.64
C LEU A 179 -17.33 -25.60 14.91
N VAL A 180 -16.10 -25.96 15.23
CA VAL A 180 -15.33 -25.36 16.33
C VAL A 180 -15.10 -23.87 16.05
N SER A 181 -14.71 -23.51 14.83
CA SER A 181 -14.54 -22.12 14.41
C SER A 181 -15.84 -21.32 14.52
N TYR A 182 -16.96 -21.87 14.07
CA TYR A 182 -18.29 -21.25 14.21
C TYR A 182 -18.65 -20.99 15.67
N ASN A 183 -18.46 -21.99 16.54
CA ASN A 183 -18.78 -21.86 17.96
C ASN A 183 -17.90 -20.84 18.68
N ALA A 184 -16.69 -20.61 18.19
CA ALA A 184 -15.78 -19.57 18.71
C ALA A 184 -16.13 -18.15 18.26
N LEU A 185 -17.00 -17.97 17.26
CA LEU A 185 -17.44 -16.65 16.82
C LEU A 185 -18.31 -15.97 17.88
N THR A 186 -18.22 -14.65 17.91
CA THR A 186 -19.18 -13.80 18.66
C THR A 186 -20.58 -13.92 18.06
N GLU A 187 -21.61 -13.50 18.79
CA GLU A 187 -22.99 -13.50 18.26
C GLU A 187 -23.13 -12.68 16.97
N LYS A 188 -22.38 -11.58 16.87
CA LYS A 188 -22.31 -10.78 15.64
C LYS A 188 -21.69 -11.57 14.48
N GLY A 189 -20.61 -12.30 14.73
CA GLY A 189 -19.97 -13.18 13.73
C GLY A 189 -20.87 -14.32 13.28
N LYS A 190 -21.59 -14.96 14.21
CA LYS A 190 -22.58 -16.00 13.92
C LYS A 190 -23.73 -15.49 13.06
N ALA A 191 -24.17 -14.25 13.32
CA ALA A 191 -25.23 -13.61 12.52
C ALA A 191 -24.75 -13.37 11.07
N ILE A 192 -23.48 -13.02 10.85
CA ILE A 192 -22.89 -12.85 9.52
C ILE A 192 -22.82 -14.18 8.76
N VAL A 193 -22.40 -15.26 9.41
CA VAL A 193 -22.40 -16.61 8.79
C VAL A 193 -23.81 -17.02 8.40
N GLY A 194 -24.77 -16.76 9.26
CA GLY A 194 -26.18 -17.02 9.03
C GLY A 194 -26.61 -18.47 9.32
N GLU A 195 -27.88 -18.62 9.66
CA GLU A 195 -28.46 -19.90 10.09
C GLU A 195 -28.44 -20.97 8.98
N ILE A 196 -28.59 -20.55 7.73
CA ILE A 196 -28.61 -21.49 6.58
C ILE A 196 -27.28 -22.20 6.44
N ARG A 197 -26.17 -21.47 6.55
CA ARG A 197 -24.82 -22.06 6.51
C ARG A 197 -24.52 -22.94 7.72
N TYR A 198 -24.98 -22.52 8.88
CA TYR A 198 -24.85 -23.34 10.08
C TYR A 198 -25.57 -24.68 9.96
N ARG A 199 -26.81 -24.71 9.46
CA ARG A 199 -27.54 -25.95 9.17
C ARG A 199 -26.82 -26.81 8.15
N LYS A 200 -26.36 -26.23 7.03
CA LYS A 200 -25.55 -26.92 6.02
C LYS A 200 -24.32 -27.61 6.65
N LEU A 201 -23.63 -26.93 7.56
CA LEU A 201 -22.47 -27.50 8.25
C LEU A 201 -22.88 -28.64 9.18
N GLN A 202 -24.00 -28.54 9.90
CA GLN A 202 -24.52 -29.60 10.77
C GLN A 202 -24.98 -30.83 10.01
N GLU A 203 -25.63 -30.66 8.86
CA GLU A 203 -26.09 -31.75 8.01
C GLU A 203 -24.95 -32.48 7.29
N ALA A 204 -23.79 -31.84 7.16
CA ALA A 204 -22.61 -32.42 6.53
C ALA A 204 -21.71 -33.21 7.50
N ILE A 205 -21.87 -33.07 8.83
CA ILE A 205 -21.11 -33.77 9.87
C ILE A 205 -21.72 -35.14 10.19
#